data_2b5d5847b65c2180760ae58c927e33d1
#
_entry.id   2b5d5847b65c2180760ae58c927e33d1
#
_cell.length_a   1.000
_cell.length_b   1.000
_cell.length_c   1.000
_cell.angle_alpha   90.00
_cell.angle_beta   90.00
_cell.angle_gamma   90.00
#
_symmetry.space_group_name_H-M   'P 1'
#
loop_
_entity.id
_entity.type
_entity.pdbx_description
1 polymer ?
#
loop_
_entity_poly.entity_id
_entity_poly.type
_entity_poly.pdbx_seq_one_letter_code
_entity_poly.pdbx_strand_id
1 'polypeptide(L)'
;LIELLVVIAIIAILAALLLPALALAKTKAHGIYCMNNNKQLMMGWSFYADDADDNVTWSYGDLGNANRPTYEWGWMGNISIDYSSDPKNWDPYDRFALVRSPIWKHVGQSAGVFNCPADTSTVNAGRHGTRPRVRSMSMNAWVGGNGQHGSNSGHYTWFGGPNDGTMFLSRSDMVAPGPSFAVG
;
A
#
# COMPACT_ATOMS: atom_id res chain seq x y z
N LEU A 1 -29.94 42.89 20.70
CA LEU A 1 -29.81 42.54 19.26
C LEU A 1 -28.43 42.95 18.72
N ILE A 2 -27.94 44.17 19.04
CA ILE A 2 -26.62 44.66 18.64
C ILE A 2 -25.51 43.83 19.30
N GLU A 3 -25.62 43.51 20.58
CA GLU A 3 -24.65 42.70 21.32
C GLU A 3 -24.45 41.31 20.71
N LEU A 4 -25.54 40.64 20.26
CA LEU A 4 -25.46 39.36 19.61
C LEU A 4 -24.76 39.48 18.22
N LEU A 5 -25.03 40.53 17.46
CA LEU A 5 -24.41 40.80 16.20
C LEU A 5 -22.88 41.01 16.32
N VAL A 6 -22.44 41.72 17.34
CA VAL A 6 -21.00 41.91 17.58
C VAL A 6 -20.30 40.60 17.90
N VAL A 7 -20.90 39.74 18.71
CA VAL A 7 -20.31 38.43 19.08
C VAL A 7 -20.13 37.56 17.87
N ILE A 8 -21.17 37.43 17.02
CA ILE A 8 -21.07 36.59 15.79
C ILE A 8 -20.07 37.19 14.79
N ALA A 9 -19.93 38.52 14.73
CA ALA A 9 -18.94 39.15 13.86
C ALA A 9 -17.50 38.82 14.31
N ILE A 10 -17.23 38.86 15.62
CA ILE A 10 -15.90 38.48 16.15
C ILE A 10 -15.60 37.00 15.87
N ILE A 11 -16.57 36.11 16.13
CA ILE A 11 -16.40 34.67 15.83
C ILE A 11 -16.12 34.45 14.35
N ALA A 12 -16.83 35.12 13.44
CA ALA A 12 -16.63 35.01 12.02
C ALA A 12 -15.22 35.45 11.58
N ILE A 13 -14.70 36.54 12.14
CA ILE A 13 -13.35 37.00 11.84
C ILE A 13 -12.30 35.98 12.33
N LEU A 14 -12.44 35.51 13.58
CA LEU A 14 -11.52 34.51 14.12
C LEU A 14 -11.56 33.20 13.33
N ALA A 15 -12.75 32.72 12.96
CA ALA A 15 -12.90 31.52 12.14
C ALA A 15 -12.27 31.70 10.76
N ALA A 16 -12.45 32.85 10.12
CA ALA A 16 -11.87 33.12 8.81
C ALA A 16 -10.33 33.07 8.79
N LEU A 17 -9.68 33.44 9.90
CA LEU A 17 -8.23 33.36 10.04
C LEU A 17 -7.74 31.94 10.41
N LEU A 18 -8.56 31.17 11.14
CA LEU A 18 -8.17 29.82 11.60
C LEU A 18 -8.39 28.72 10.56
N LEU A 19 -9.45 28.80 9.75
CA LEU A 19 -9.79 27.75 8.79
C LEU A 19 -8.68 27.46 7.77
N PRO A 20 -8.01 28.44 7.13
CA PRO A 20 -6.91 28.17 6.21
C PRO A 20 -5.71 27.50 6.89
N ALA A 21 -5.37 27.96 8.11
CA ALA A 21 -4.26 27.39 8.87
C ALA A 21 -4.53 25.94 9.26
N LEU A 22 -5.76 25.62 9.68
CA LEU A 22 -6.20 24.28 10.04
C LEU A 22 -6.16 23.34 8.82
N ALA A 23 -6.58 23.82 7.64
CA ALA A 23 -6.53 23.02 6.40
C ALA A 23 -5.08 22.62 6.04
N LEU A 24 -4.14 23.55 6.13
CA LEU A 24 -2.72 23.29 5.91
C LEU A 24 -2.14 22.33 6.95
N ALA A 25 -2.47 22.52 8.21
CA ALA A 25 -2.04 21.63 9.29
C ALA A 25 -2.55 20.20 9.09
N LYS A 26 -3.82 20.03 8.70
CA LYS A 26 -4.41 18.73 8.37
C LYS A 26 -3.67 18.03 7.22
N THR A 27 -3.35 18.76 6.15
CA THR A 27 -2.62 18.21 5.01
C THR A 27 -1.23 17.72 5.42
N LYS A 28 -0.50 18.52 6.22
CA LYS A 28 0.81 18.11 6.75
C LYS A 28 0.71 16.88 7.65
N ALA A 29 -0.30 16.83 8.53
CA ALA A 29 -0.54 15.68 9.40
C ALA A 29 -0.80 14.40 8.61
N HIS A 30 -1.62 14.47 7.55
CA HIS A 30 -1.85 13.34 6.66
C HIS A 30 -0.54 12.88 5.99
N GLY A 31 0.29 13.81 5.51
CA GLY A 31 1.59 13.49 4.91
C GLY A 31 2.52 12.75 5.88
N ILE A 32 2.63 13.23 7.12
CA ILE A 32 3.42 12.58 8.16
C ILE A 32 2.88 11.18 8.48
N TYR A 33 1.56 11.03 8.54
CA TYR A 33 0.92 9.75 8.77
C TYR A 33 1.23 8.75 7.64
N CYS A 34 1.13 9.18 6.37
CA CYS A 34 1.46 8.34 5.21
C CYS A 34 2.94 7.92 5.23
N MET A 35 3.86 8.84 5.55
CA MET A 35 5.29 8.51 5.70
C MET A 35 5.53 7.50 6.83
N ASN A 36 4.84 7.64 7.95
CA ASN A 36 4.94 6.69 9.06
C ASN A 36 4.42 5.31 8.69
N ASN A 37 3.30 5.23 7.95
CA ASN A 37 2.78 3.97 7.44
C ASN A 37 3.78 3.30 6.49
N ASN A 38 4.36 4.04 5.55
CA ASN A 38 5.41 3.52 4.68
C ASN A 38 6.60 2.99 5.46
N LYS A 39 7.04 3.71 6.50
CA LYS A 39 8.12 3.25 7.37
C LYS A 39 7.77 1.94 8.09
N GLN A 40 6.55 1.81 8.60
CA GLN A 40 6.08 0.57 9.22
C GLN A 40 6.03 -0.59 8.22
N LEU A 41 5.55 -0.35 6.99
CA LEU A 41 5.55 -1.35 5.93
C LEU A 41 6.97 -1.81 5.57
N MET A 42 7.91 -0.87 5.46
CA MET A 42 9.33 -1.19 5.19
C MET A 42 9.97 -2.00 6.33
N MET A 43 9.67 -1.65 7.59
CA MET A 43 10.13 -2.45 8.73
C MET A 43 9.51 -3.83 8.73
N GLY A 44 8.19 -3.95 8.49
CA GLY A 44 7.51 -5.23 8.40
C GLY A 44 8.05 -6.11 7.27
N TRP A 45 8.37 -5.50 6.15
CA TRP A 45 9.02 -6.17 5.02
C TRP A 45 10.43 -6.66 5.38
N SER A 46 11.20 -5.85 6.10
CA SER A 46 12.53 -6.24 6.58
C SER A 46 12.48 -7.40 7.57
N PHE A 47 11.54 -7.36 8.51
CA PHE A 47 11.32 -8.46 9.45
C PHE A 47 10.87 -9.75 8.76
N TYR A 48 10.07 -9.64 7.71
CA TYR A 48 9.74 -10.79 6.89
C TYR A 48 10.99 -11.41 6.25
N ALA A 49 11.88 -10.59 5.68
CA ALA A 49 13.12 -11.08 5.08
C ALA A 49 14.04 -11.75 6.11
N ASP A 50 14.10 -11.21 7.34
CA ASP A 50 14.84 -11.83 8.43
C ASP A 50 14.30 -13.21 8.81
N ASP A 51 12.97 -13.40 8.76
CA ASP A 51 12.30 -14.68 9.03
C ASP A 51 12.34 -15.67 7.84
N ALA A 52 12.63 -15.18 6.64
CA ALA A 52 12.53 -15.90 5.38
C ALA A 52 13.89 -16.15 4.70
N ASP A 53 14.96 -16.33 5.48
CA ASP A 53 16.32 -16.57 4.97
C ASP A 53 16.76 -15.53 3.92
N ASP A 54 16.53 -14.25 4.23
CA ASP A 54 16.82 -13.08 3.38
C ASP A 54 15.96 -12.98 2.09
N ASN A 55 15.04 -13.89 1.88
CA ASN A 55 14.12 -13.79 0.75
C ASN A 55 13.09 -12.67 0.95
N VAL A 56 12.77 -11.96 -0.12
CA VAL A 56 11.79 -10.87 -0.08
C VAL A 56 10.45 -11.31 -0.63
N THR A 57 9.39 -10.65 -0.19
CA THR A 57 8.04 -10.89 -0.73
C THR A 57 7.98 -10.45 -2.19
N TRP A 58 7.18 -11.13 -2.98
CA TRP A 58 6.93 -10.72 -4.35
C TRP A 58 6.06 -9.47 -4.42
N SER A 59 6.34 -8.63 -5.39
CA SER A 59 5.58 -7.40 -5.63
C SER A 59 4.17 -7.67 -6.13
N TYR A 60 3.99 -8.78 -6.83
CA TYR A 60 2.72 -9.17 -7.45
C TYR A 60 2.40 -10.64 -7.16
N GLY A 61 1.19 -10.92 -6.67
CA GLY A 61 0.68 -12.29 -6.50
C GLY A 61 0.05 -12.81 -7.78
N ASP A 62 0.20 -14.10 -8.07
CA ASP A 62 -0.47 -14.74 -9.20
C ASP A 62 -1.97 -14.80 -8.97
N LEU A 63 -2.72 -14.08 -9.79
CA LEU A 63 -4.18 -14.03 -9.76
C LEU A 63 -4.86 -15.25 -10.41
N GLY A 64 -4.08 -16.15 -11.03
CA GLY A 64 -4.61 -17.08 -12.03
C GLY A 64 -5.06 -18.43 -11.54
N ASN A 65 -4.72 -18.88 -10.33
CA ASN A 65 -4.97 -20.27 -10.00
C ASN A 65 -5.35 -20.50 -8.52
N ALA A 66 -6.67 -20.54 -8.27
CA ALA A 66 -7.26 -20.81 -6.96
C ALA A 66 -6.83 -22.16 -6.32
N ASN A 67 -6.24 -23.05 -7.09
CA ASN A 67 -5.82 -24.38 -6.65
C ASN A 67 -4.32 -24.50 -6.31
N ARG A 68 -3.55 -23.41 -6.41
CA ARG A 68 -2.15 -23.41 -5.98
C ARG A 68 -2.01 -22.90 -4.56
N PRO A 69 -1.36 -23.64 -3.67
CA PRO A 69 -1.07 -23.17 -2.30
C PRO A 69 -0.11 -21.99 -2.25
N THR A 70 0.29 -21.45 -3.38
CA THR A 70 1.29 -20.39 -3.58
C THR A 70 0.71 -18.97 -3.59
N TYR A 71 -0.55 -18.77 -3.19
CA TYR A 71 -1.15 -17.43 -3.02
C TYR A 71 -0.51 -16.58 -1.91
N GLU A 72 0.38 -17.19 -1.17
CA GLU A 72 0.91 -16.61 0.08
C GLU A 72 2.04 -15.61 -0.15
N TRP A 73 2.48 -15.40 -1.40
CA TRP A 73 3.81 -14.85 -1.64
C TRP A 73 3.85 -13.41 -2.12
N GLY A 74 2.77 -12.87 -2.64
CA GLY A 74 2.69 -11.43 -2.93
C GLY A 74 2.57 -10.62 -1.66
N TRP A 75 3.30 -9.51 -1.57
CA TRP A 75 3.31 -8.65 -0.38
C TRP A 75 1.92 -8.19 0.09
N MET A 76 0.94 -8.21 -0.79
CA MET A 76 -0.45 -7.82 -0.55
C MET A 76 -1.44 -8.97 -0.73
N GLY A 77 -0.99 -10.23 -0.70
CA GLY A 77 -1.85 -11.33 -1.08
C GLY A 77 -2.30 -11.19 -2.53
N ASN A 78 -3.61 -11.32 -2.78
CA ASN A 78 -4.20 -11.23 -4.13
C ASN A 78 -4.98 -9.92 -4.37
N ILE A 79 -4.54 -8.80 -3.76
CA ILE A 79 -5.20 -7.51 -3.94
C ILE A 79 -4.59 -6.78 -5.12
N SER A 80 -5.40 -6.55 -6.16
CA SER A 80 -5.07 -5.57 -7.19
C SER A 80 -5.55 -4.17 -6.80
N ILE A 81 -4.96 -3.14 -7.41
CA ILE A 81 -5.45 -1.76 -7.29
C ILE A 81 -6.50 -1.53 -8.37
N ASP A 82 -7.52 -2.36 -8.42
CA ASP A 82 -8.66 -2.15 -9.28
C ASP A 82 -9.84 -1.53 -8.52
N TYR A 83 -10.87 -1.16 -9.24
CA TYR A 83 -12.08 -0.58 -8.70
C TYR A 83 -13.26 -1.57 -8.74
N SER A 84 -12.97 -2.85 -8.87
CA SER A 84 -13.99 -3.90 -8.91
C SER A 84 -14.68 -4.04 -7.55
N SER A 85 -15.89 -4.58 -7.58
CA SER A 85 -16.70 -4.85 -6.38
C SER A 85 -16.22 -6.07 -5.57
N ASP A 86 -15.12 -6.68 -5.94
CA ASP A 86 -14.54 -7.82 -5.24
C ASP A 86 -14.25 -7.45 -3.78
N PRO A 87 -14.72 -8.24 -2.79
CA PRO A 87 -14.52 -7.97 -1.37
C PRO A 87 -13.08 -7.69 -0.97
N LYS A 88 -12.09 -8.34 -1.59
CA LYS A 88 -10.67 -8.10 -1.29
C LYS A 88 -10.22 -6.64 -1.47
N ASN A 89 -10.95 -5.84 -2.26
CA ASN A 89 -10.59 -4.45 -2.54
C ASN A 89 -11.11 -3.47 -1.47
N TRP A 90 -12.10 -3.87 -0.66
CA TRP A 90 -12.75 -3.01 0.34
C TRP A 90 -12.91 -3.65 1.73
N ASP A 91 -12.78 -4.98 1.84
CA ASP A 91 -12.76 -5.67 3.12
C ASP A 91 -11.34 -6.19 3.41
N PRO A 92 -10.61 -5.57 4.36
CA PRO A 92 -9.24 -5.98 4.66
C PRO A 92 -9.14 -7.38 5.28
N TYR A 93 -10.24 -7.92 5.77
CA TYR A 93 -10.32 -9.23 6.42
C TYR A 93 -10.90 -10.31 5.50
N ASP A 94 -11.22 -9.98 4.24
CA ASP A 94 -11.57 -11.00 3.26
C ASP A 94 -10.44 -12.02 3.12
N ARG A 95 -10.81 -13.28 2.87
CA ARG A 95 -9.86 -14.40 2.78
C ARG A 95 -8.77 -14.26 1.72
N PHE A 96 -8.93 -13.33 0.79
CA PHE A 96 -7.94 -13.02 -0.25
C PHE A 96 -7.33 -11.62 -0.09
N ALA A 97 -7.66 -10.93 1.01
CA ALA A 97 -7.23 -9.57 1.28
C ALA A 97 -5.92 -9.50 2.10
N LEU A 98 -5.75 -8.40 2.82
CA LEU A 98 -4.53 -8.06 3.58
C LEU A 98 -4.09 -9.13 4.58
N VAL A 99 -5.03 -9.88 5.15
CA VAL A 99 -4.72 -10.96 6.12
C VAL A 99 -3.87 -12.07 5.53
N ARG A 100 -3.81 -12.19 4.21
CA ARG A 100 -2.94 -13.14 3.48
C ARG A 100 -1.57 -12.57 3.12
N SER A 101 -1.35 -11.30 3.36
CA SER A 101 -0.04 -10.69 3.13
C SER A 101 1.01 -11.35 4.03
N PRO A 102 2.17 -11.77 3.49
CA PRO A 102 3.25 -12.32 4.31
C PRO A 102 3.76 -11.34 5.36
N ILE A 103 3.67 -10.03 5.09
CA ILE A 103 4.09 -9.00 6.04
C ILE A 103 3.01 -8.65 7.07
N TRP A 104 1.79 -9.20 6.98
CA TRP A 104 0.66 -8.90 7.86
C TRP A 104 0.99 -9.05 9.34
N LYS A 105 1.62 -10.17 9.71
CA LYS A 105 2.04 -10.45 11.09
C LYS A 105 3.08 -9.45 11.61
N HIS A 106 3.96 -8.96 10.72
CA HIS A 106 5.07 -8.09 11.05
C HIS A 106 4.69 -6.61 11.18
N VAL A 107 3.48 -6.24 10.71
CA VAL A 107 2.92 -4.88 10.86
C VAL A 107 1.81 -4.84 11.92
N GLY A 108 1.83 -5.77 12.87
CA GLY A 108 0.88 -5.80 13.99
C GLY A 108 -0.55 -6.11 13.57
N GLN A 109 -0.75 -6.78 12.44
CA GLN A 109 -2.08 -7.14 11.91
C GLN A 109 -3.02 -5.94 11.74
N SER A 110 -2.45 -4.78 11.41
CA SER A 110 -3.16 -3.51 11.29
C SER A 110 -3.43 -3.15 9.82
N ALA A 111 -4.69 -3.18 9.41
CA ALA A 111 -5.08 -2.77 8.06
C ALA A 111 -4.80 -1.29 7.77
N GLY A 112 -4.83 -0.44 8.80
CA GLY A 112 -4.59 0.99 8.65
C GLY A 112 -3.20 1.36 8.16
N VAL A 113 -2.21 0.47 8.32
CA VAL A 113 -0.84 0.69 7.86
C VAL A 113 -0.75 0.66 6.32
N PHE A 114 -1.65 -0.04 5.67
CA PHE A 114 -1.68 -0.18 4.20
C PHE A 114 -2.41 0.96 3.50
N ASN A 115 -3.05 1.85 4.26
CA ASN A 115 -3.84 2.94 3.71
C ASN A 115 -3.28 4.31 4.13
N CYS A 116 -3.28 5.26 3.20
CA CYS A 116 -2.96 6.65 3.47
C CYS A 116 -4.25 7.39 3.86
N PRO A 117 -4.31 8.10 5.00
CA PRO A 117 -5.51 8.83 5.41
C PRO A 117 -5.89 10.00 4.48
N ALA A 118 -4.97 10.40 3.60
CA ALA A 118 -5.26 11.37 2.53
C ALA A 118 -5.92 10.71 1.30
N ASP A 119 -5.89 9.39 1.19
CA ASP A 119 -6.54 8.67 0.09
C ASP A 119 -8.05 8.58 0.36
N THR A 120 -8.81 9.30 -0.43
CA THR A 120 -10.27 9.30 -0.40
C THR A 120 -10.88 8.40 -1.47
N SER A 121 -10.06 7.61 -2.16
CA SER A 121 -10.54 6.71 -3.20
C SER A 121 -11.46 5.63 -2.65
N THR A 122 -12.49 5.34 -3.42
CA THR A 122 -13.53 4.40 -3.04
C THR A 122 -13.78 3.39 -4.15
N VAL A 123 -14.36 2.25 -3.78
CA VAL A 123 -14.88 1.25 -4.73
C VAL A 123 -16.39 1.08 -4.54
N ASN A 124 -17.06 0.71 -5.60
CA ASN A 124 -18.44 0.28 -5.53
C ASN A 124 -18.50 -1.19 -5.10
N ALA A 125 -18.86 -1.43 -3.84
CA ALA A 125 -18.94 -2.76 -3.26
C ALA A 125 -20.31 -3.45 -3.53
N GLY A 126 -20.99 -3.10 -4.59
CA GLY A 126 -22.29 -3.65 -4.97
C GLY A 126 -23.37 -3.40 -3.90
N ARG A 127 -23.96 -4.47 -3.36
CA ARG A 127 -24.97 -4.38 -2.29
C ARG A 127 -24.49 -3.72 -0.99
N HIS A 128 -23.18 -3.61 -0.79
CA HIS A 128 -22.58 -2.99 0.38
C HIS A 128 -22.33 -1.48 0.20
N GLY A 129 -22.74 -0.91 -0.95
CA GLY A 129 -22.59 0.50 -1.28
C GLY A 129 -21.17 0.90 -1.60
N THR A 130 -20.84 2.17 -1.46
CA THR A 130 -19.50 2.70 -1.67
C THR A 130 -18.65 2.49 -0.43
N ARG A 131 -17.45 1.91 -0.59
CA ARG A 131 -16.51 1.59 0.49
C ARG A 131 -15.14 2.18 0.21
N PRO A 132 -14.37 2.58 1.25
CA PRO A 132 -12.97 2.93 1.08
C PRO A 132 -12.19 1.73 0.54
N ARG A 133 -11.13 2.00 -0.18
CA ARG A 133 -10.19 0.96 -0.62
C ARG A 133 -9.35 0.47 0.55
N VAL A 134 -8.98 -0.82 0.53
CA VAL A 134 -8.17 -1.42 1.60
C VAL A 134 -6.73 -0.95 1.61
N ARG A 135 -6.22 -0.45 0.49
CA ARG A 135 -4.84 0.04 0.39
C ARG A 135 -4.68 1.21 -0.56
N SER A 136 -3.70 2.04 -0.28
CA SER A 136 -3.20 3.12 -1.15
C SER A 136 -1.71 2.99 -1.47
N MET A 137 -1.02 2.01 -0.89
CA MET A 137 0.41 1.80 -1.06
C MET A 137 0.67 0.72 -2.11
N SER A 138 1.77 0.86 -2.85
CA SER A 138 2.23 -0.15 -3.82
C SER A 138 3.73 -0.39 -3.65
N MET A 139 4.16 -1.63 -3.84
CA MET A 139 5.56 -2.00 -3.84
C MET A 139 6.13 -1.89 -5.26
N ASN A 140 7.43 -1.61 -5.36
CA ASN A 140 8.10 -1.60 -6.65
C ASN A 140 8.06 -3.01 -7.28
N ALA A 141 7.66 -3.08 -8.54
CA ALA A 141 7.51 -4.34 -9.27
C ALA A 141 8.83 -5.11 -9.47
N TRP A 142 9.96 -4.45 -9.40
CA TRP A 142 11.29 -5.05 -9.54
C TRP A 142 11.78 -5.76 -8.28
N VAL A 143 11.10 -5.58 -7.15
CA VAL A 143 11.43 -6.22 -5.87
C VAL A 143 10.60 -7.49 -5.73
N GLY A 144 11.24 -8.63 -5.57
CA GLY A 144 10.60 -9.93 -5.36
C GLY A 144 9.99 -10.58 -6.60
N GLY A 145 9.88 -9.88 -7.71
CA GLY A 145 9.32 -10.43 -8.94
C GLY A 145 7.80 -10.64 -8.92
N ASN A 146 7.28 -11.40 -9.86
CA ASN A 146 5.82 -11.59 -10.07
C ASN A 146 5.25 -12.91 -9.52
N GLY A 147 5.99 -13.60 -8.68
CA GLY A 147 5.48 -14.81 -8.04
C GLY A 147 5.23 -16.03 -8.94
N GLN A 148 5.64 -16.02 -10.19
CA GLN A 148 5.54 -17.21 -11.02
C GLN A 148 6.64 -18.21 -10.69
N HIS A 149 6.31 -19.21 -9.88
CA HIS A 149 7.17 -20.34 -9.61
C HIS A 149 7.46 -21.14 -10.88
N GLY A 150 8.72 -21.32 -11.19
CA GLY A 150 9.18 -22.36 -12.10
C GLY A 150 10.00 -21.91 -13.30
N SER A 151 10.15 -20.63 -13.53
CA SER A 151 11.18 -20.17 -14.43
C SER A 151 12.24 -19.43 -13.61
N ASN A 152 13.46 -19.97 -13.58
CA ASN A 152 14.67 -19.24 -13.18
C ASN A 152 14.94 -18.03 -14.09
N SER A 153 14.01 -17.70 -14.94
CA SER A 153 13.98 -16.53 -15.78
C SER A 153 13.12 -15.49 -15.10
N GLY A 154 13.75 -14.58 -14.37
CA GLY A 154 13.17 -13.35 -13.87
C GLY A 154 12.64 -12.45 -14.98
N HIS A 155 11.82 -12.97 -15.87
CA HIS A 155 11.36 -12.26 -17.05
C HIS A 155 9.95 -11.73 -16.84
N TYR A 156 9.84 -10.43 -16.65
CA TYR A 156 8.62 -9.69 -16.86
C TYR A 156 8.40 -9.54 -18.37
N THR A 157 7.48 -10.33 -18.91
CA THR A 157 7.04 -10.17 -20.29
C THR A 157 6.13 -8.94 -20.49
N TRP A 158 5.76 -8.24 -19.43
CA TRP A 158 4.86 -7.08 -19.51
C TRP A 158 5.56 -5.74 -19.75
N PHE A 159 6.87 -5.65 -19.49
CA PHE A 159 7.64 -4.41 -19.64
C PHE A 159 8.75 -4.52 -20.69
N GLY A 160 8.58 -5.34 -21.72
CA GLY A 160 9.44 -5.28 -22.89
C GLY A 160 10.56 -6.29 -22.91
N GLY A 161 10.41 -7.54 -22.83
CA GLY A 161 11.35 -8.55 -23.25
C GLY A 161 12.30 -9.14 -22.20
N PRO A 162 13.02 -10.17 -22.57
CA PRO A 162 13.68 -11.09 -21.65
C PRO A 162 14.94 -10.56 -20.96
N ASN A 163 15.34 -9.30 -21.15
CA ASN A 163 16.61 -8.77 -20.62
C ASN A 163 16.53 -7.38 -19.98
N ASP A 164 15.34 -6.83 -19.74
CA ASP A 164 15.21 -5.40 -19.45
C ASP A 164 15.21 -5.01 -17.97
N GLY A 165 15.60 -5.86 -17.04
CA GLY A 165 15.71 -5.42 -15.66
C GLY A 165 16.27 -6.46 -14.71
N THR A 166 17.04 -6.01 -13.74
CA THR A 166 17.51 -6.81 -12.62
C THR A 166 16.38 -6.91 -11.59
N MET A 167 15.92 -8.13 -11.29
CA MET A 167 15.00 -8.38 -10.18
C MET A 167 15.78 -8.72 -8.92
N PHE A 168 15.38 -8.12 -7.81
CA PHE A 168 15.95 -8.39 -6.51
C PHE A 168 15.10 -9.45 -5.81
N LEU A 169 15.63 -10.65 -5.65
CA LEU A 169 14.93 -11.77 -5.01
C LEU A 169 15.24 -11.88 -3.52
N SER A 170 16.38 -11.32 -3.09
CA SER A 170 16.80 -11.24 -1.70
C SER A 170 17.11 -9.80 -1.30
N ARG A 171 17.10 -9.52 0.00
CA ARG A 171 17.50 -8.22 0.53
C ARG A 171 18.99 -7.96 0.28
N SER A 172 19.83 -8.97 0.32
CA SER A 172 21.25 -8.87 0.05
C SER A 172 21.56 -8.45 -1.39
N ASP A 173 20.70 -8.80 -2.35
CA ASP A 173 20.83 -8.36 -3.73
C ASP A 173 20.71 -6.84 -3.89
N MET A 174 19.98 -6.18 -2.96
CA MET A 174 19.76 -4.73 -2.99
C MET A 174 20.89 -3.93 -2.37
N VAL A 175 21.74 -4.53 -1.56
CA VAL A 175 22.85 -3.88 -0.85
C VAL A 175 24.09 -3.79 -1.74
N ALA A 176 24.23 -4.65 -2.74
CA ALA A 176 25.27 -4.52 -3.72
C ALA A 176 25.04 -3.25 -4.55
N PRO A 177 26.06 -2.38 -4.75
CA PRO A 177 25.91 -1.22 -5.59
C PRO A 177 25.81 -1.65 -7.06
N GLY A 178 24.69 -2.23 -7.41
CA GLY A 178 24.27 -2.38 -8.80
C GLY A 178 23.86 -1.01 -9.32
N PRO A 179 24.11 -0.72 -10.60
CA PRO A 179 23.77 0.57 -11.18
C PRO A 179 22.25 0.78 -11.12
N SER A 180 21.89 1.88 -10.50
CA SER A 180 20.64 2.56 -10.72
C SER A 180 19.37 2.04 -10.04
N PHE A 181 19.12 2.49 -8.82
CA PHE A 181 17.79 3.05 -8.58
C PHE A 181 17.73 4.37 -9.37
N ALA A 182 17.38 4.31 -10.62
CA ALA A 182 16.96 5.50 -11.35
C ALA A 182 15.61 5.88 -10.78
N VAL A 183 15.60 6.91 -9.94
CA VAL A 183 14.39 7.64 -9.57
C VAL A 183 14.03 8.43 -10.82
N GLY A 184 13.01 7.97 -11.53
CA GLY A 184 12.37 8.70 -12.60
C GLY A 184 11.09 9.31 -12.09
#